data_11d3e0f11ffa19950d1336db9a3190d5
#
_entry.id   11d3e0f11ffa19950d1336db9a3190d5
#
_cell.length_a   1.000
_cell.length_b   1.000
_cell.length_c   1.000
_cell.angle_alpha   90.00
_cell.angle_beta   90.00
_cell.angle_gamma   90.00
#
_symmetry.space_group_name_H-M   'P 1'
#
loop_
_entity.id
_entity.type
_entity.pdbx_description
1 polymer ?
#
loop_
_entity_poly.entity_id
_entity_poly.type
_entity_poly.pdbx_seq_one_letter_code
_entity_poly.pdbx_strand_id
1 'polypeptide(L)'
;MDLQNQIELELYFADHFDTILFPVLADIYLDQNDLKRARKVCEIGLKHHKNDSAGLYILSQVDKQEGNLKLAEKTLEKLLLYTPNHLAAALALCEIQ
;
A
#
# COMPACT_ATOMS: atom_id res chain seq x y z
N MET A 1 16.43 12.01 7.19
CA MET A 1 16.12 11.34 5.90
C MET A 1 15.08 12.14 5.15
N ASP A 2 15.27 12.30 3.85
CA ASP A 2 14.29 12.97 2.99
C ASP A 2 13.27 11.95 2.48
N LEU A 3 12.03 12.04 2.95
CA LEU A 3 10.97 11.11 2.58
C LEU A 3 10.52 11.24 1.13
N GLN A 4 10.95 12.30 0.43
CA GLN A 4 10.64 12.47 -0.98
C GLN A 4 11.78 12.00 -1.90
N ASN A 5 12.92 11.63 -1.31
CA ASN A 5 14.05 11.13 -2.07
C ASN A 5 13.92 9.60 -2.20
N GLN A 6 13.59 9.16 -3.40
CA GLN A 6 13.37 7.75 -3.66
C GLN A 6 14.59 6.89 -3.34
N ILE A 7 15.79 7.35 -3.70
CA ILE A 7 17.01 6.59 -3.47
C ILE A 7 17.26 6.39 -1.98
N GLU A 8 17.07 7.44 -1.17
CA GLU A 8 17.23 7.35 0.27
C GLU A 8 16.21 6.38 0.88
N LEU A 9 14.96 6.42 0.42
CA LEU A 9 13.93 5.51 0.90
C LEU A 9 14.24 4.06 0.50
N GLU A 10 14.73 3.84 -0.71
CA GLU A 10 15.10 2.51 -1.16
C GLU A 10 16.23 1.93 -0.33
N LEU A 11 17.25 2.73 -0.05
CA LEU A 11 18.37 2.30 0.78
C LEU A 11 17.94 2.03 2.22
N TYR A 12 17.11 2.92 2.77
CA TYR A 12 16.60 2.74 4.13
C TYR A 12 15.75 1.47 4.24
N PHE A 13 14.86 1.25 3.27
CA PHE A 13 14.01 0.07 3.27
C PHE A 13 14.83 -1.22 3.15
N ALA A 14 15.89 -1.20 2.34
CA ALA A 14 16.76 -2.36 2.17
C ALA A 14 17.42 -2.77 3.50
N ASP A 15 17.71 -1.79 4.37
CA ASP A 15 18.32 -2.04 5.68
C ASP A 15 17.28 -2.24 6.79
N HIS A 16 16.03 -1.84 6.56
CA HIS A 16 14.98 -1.84 7.60
C HIS A 16 13.66 -2.32 7.00
N PHE A 17 13.56 -3.60 6.64
CA PHE A 17 12.34 -4.16 6.05
C PHE A 17 11.12 -4.05 6.96
N ASP A 18 11.33 -3.86 8.25
CA ASP A 18 10.25 -3.72 9.23
C ASP A 18 9.83 -2.27 9.47
N THR A 19 10.33 -1.34 8.66
CA THR A 19 10.01 0.07 8.84
C THR A 19 8.54 0.37 8.58
N ILE A 20 7.95 1.25 9.40
CA ILE A 20 6.59 1.74 9.17
C ILE A 20 6.53 2.70 7.97
N LEU A 21 7.67 3.07 7.40
CA LEU A 21 7.73 3.98 6.25
C LEU A 21 7.52 3.26 4.92
N PHE A 22 7.29 1.94 4.93
CA PHE A 22 7.12 1.20 3.68
C PHE A 22 6.01 1.76 2.77
N PRO A 23 4.87 2.30 3.31
CA PRO A 23 3.84 2.84 2.41
C PRO A 23 4.32 4.05 1.62
N VAL A 24 5.24 4.85 2.16
CA VAL A 24 5.78 6.01 1.45
C VAL A 24 6.51 5.55 0.19
N LEU A 25 7.36 4.53 0.31
CA LEU A 25 8.08 3.99 -0.84
C LEU A 25 7.14 3.31 -1.83
N ALA A 26 6.18 2.54 -1.31
CA ALA A 26 5.20 1.87 -2.17
C ALA A 26 4.38 2.88 -2.97
N ASP A 27 4.02 4.00 -2.36
CA ASP A 27 3.27 5.06 -3.03
C ASP A 27 4.07 5.69 -4.17
N ILE A 28 5.37 5.88 -3.97
CA ILE A 28 6.25 6.40 -5.01
C ILE A 28 6.24 5.45 -6.23
N TYR A 29 6.38 4.15 -5.98
CA TYR A 29 6.34 3.17 -7.07
C TYR A 29 4.97 3.14 -7.75
N LEU A 30 3.90 3.26 -6.99
CA LEU A 30 2.55 3.29 -7.54
C LEU A 30 2.38 4.50 -8.47
N ASP A 31 2.85 5.68 -8.07
CA ASP A 31 2.80 6.89 -8.88
C ASP A 31 3.61 6.75 -10.17
N GLN A 32 4.66 5.96 -10.14
CA GLN A 32 5.50 5.68 -11.32
C GLN A 32 4.93 4.55 -12.19
N ASN A 33 3.76 4.02 -11.80
CA ASN A 33 3.15 2.87 -12.44
C ASN A 33 4.04 1.62 -12.39
N ASP A 34 4.92 1.55 -11.40
CA ASP A 34 5.75 0.38 -11.14
C ASP A 34 5.02 -0.52 -10.16
N LEU A 35 4.00 -1.20 -10.67
CA LEU A 35 3.09 -1.99 -9.84
C LEU A 35 3.80 -3.18 -9.20
N LYS A 36 4.77 -3.73 -9.88
CA LYS A 36 5.51 -4.89 -9.38
C LYS A 36 6.30 -4.55 -8.12
N ARG A 37 7.02 -3.43 -8.12
CA ARG A 37 7.78 -3.01 -6.94
C ARG A 37 6.86 -2.50 -5.85
N ALA A 38 5.79 -1.78 -6.20
CA ALA A 38 4.82 -1.32 -5.22
C ALA A 38 4.23 -2.50 -4.46
N ARG A 39 3.83 -3.56 -5.18
CA ARG A 39 3.31 -4.77 -4.56
C ARG A 39 4.34 -5.41 -3.63
N LYS A 40 5.58 -5.54 -4.10
CA LYS A 40 6.63 -6.19 -3.32
C LYS A 40 6.89 -5.47 -2.00
N VAL A 41 6.97 -4.15 -2.04
CA VAL A 41 7.18 -3.34 -0.83
C VAL A 41 5.99 -3.50 0.12
N CYS A 42 4.77 -3.48 -0.40
CA CYS A 42 3.58 -3.70 0.43
C CYS A 42 3.57 -5.07 1.06
N GLU A 43 3.91 -6.11 0.31
CA GLU A 43 3.92 -7.48 0.84
C GLU A 43 4.94 -7.62 1.97
N ILE A 44 6.13 -7.06 1.81
CA ILE A 44 7.15 -7.11 2.85
C ILE A 44 6.71 -6.30 4.06
N GLY A 45 6.25 -5.07 3.85
CA GLY A 45 5.84 -4.19 4.95
C GLY A 45 4.66 -4.74 5.73
N LEU A 46 3.69 -5.32 5.05
CA LEU A 46 2.49 -5.86 5.71
C LEU A 46 2.77 -7.14 6.49
N LYS A 47 3.90 -7.81 6.25
CA LYS A 47 4.33 -8.92 7.12
C LYS A 47 4.64 -8.44 8.52
N HIS A 48 5.18 -7.23 8.63
CA HIS A 48 5.56 -6.65 9.92
C HIS A 48 4.47 -5.75 10.51
N HIS A 49 3.63 -5.18 9.66
CA HIS A 49 2.56 -4.25 10.05
C HIS A 49 1.26 -4.65 9.36
N LYS A 50 0.66 -5.76 9.81
CA LYS A 50 -0.46 -6.43 9.14
C LYS A 50 -1.69 -5.54 8.92
N ASN A 51 -1.91 -4.59 9.81
CA ASN A 51 -3.12 -3.77 9.80
C ASN A 51 -2.83 -2.32 9.43
N ASP A 52 -1.66 -2.05 8.82
CA ASP A 52 -1.31 -0.69 8.42
C ASP A 52 -2.27 -0.20 7.33
N SER A 53 -3.04 0.84 7.66
CA SER A 53 -4.08 1.35 6.77
C SER A 53 -3.50 1.88 5.46
N ALA A 54 -2.41 2.63 5.53
CA ALA A 54 -1.77 3.17 4.32
C ALA A 54 -1.27 2.05 3.42
N GLY A 55 -0.62 1.03 4.02
CA GLY A 55 -0.12 -0.12 3.26
C GLY A 55 -1.25 -0.90 2.61
N LEU A 56 -2.32 -1.16 3.34
CA LEU A 56 -3.48 -1.87 2.80
C LEU A 56 -4.14 -1.08 1.68
N TYR A 57 -4.24 0.25 1.83
CA TYR A 57 -4.84 1.09 0.81
C TYR A 57 -4.01 1.05 -0.49
N ILE A 58 -2.69 1.20 -0.38
CA ILE A 58 -1.80 1.18 -1.55
C ILE A 58 -1.87 -0.18 -2.23
N LEU A 59 -1.85 -1.27 -1.46
CA LEU A 59 -1.97 -2.61 -2.03
C LEU A 59 -3.28 -2.77 -2.81
N SER A 60 -4.39 -2.25 -2.28
CA SER A 60 -5.67 -2.31 -2.97
C SER A 60 -5.64 -1.52 -4.30
N GLN A 61 -4.91 -0.41 -4.34
CA GLN A 61 -4.76 0.37 -5.57
C GLN A 61 -3.91 -0.39 -6.61
N VAL A 62 -2.87 -1.09 -6.16
CA VAL A 62 -2.08 -1.96 -7.03
C VAL A 62 -2.95 -3.06 -7.62
N ASP A 63 -3.74 -3.73 -6.78
CA ASP A 63 -4.65 -4.78 -7.23
C ASP A 63 -5.67 -4.25 -8.23
N LYS A 64 -6.23 -3.08 -7.98
CA LYS A 64 -7.19 -2.45 -8.87
C LYS A 64 -6.57 -2.17 -10.24
N GLN A 65 -5.36 -1.63 -10.26
CA GLN A 65 -4.69 -1.30 -11.53
C GLN A 65 -4.28 -2.56 -12.30
N GLU A 66 -4.05 -3.68 -11.60
CA GLU A 66 -3.75 -4.95 -12.24
C GLU A 66 -5.01 -5.71 -12.66
N GLY A 67 -6.19 -5.16 -12.38
CA GLY A 67 -7.45 -5.79 -12.76
C GLY A 67 -7.96 -6.81 -11.76
N ASN A 68 -7.31 -6.97 -10.61
CA ASN A 68 -7.71 -7.92 -9.56
C ASN A 68 -8.73 -7.27 -8.63
N LEU A 69 -9.93 -6.99 -9.14
CA LEU A 69 -10.93 -6.22 -8.42
C LEU A 69 -11.43 -6.93 -7.16
N LYS A 70 -11.58 -8.25 -7.21
CA LYS A 70 -12.02 -9.00 -6.03
C LYS A 70 -11.01 -8.94 -4.91
N LEU A 71 -9.72 -9.02 -5.24
CA LEU A 71 -8.65 -8.94 -4.26
C LEU A 71 -8.59 -7.55 -3.67
N ALA A 72 -8.73 -6.51 -4.51
CA ALA A 72 -8.79 -5.12 -4.05
C ALA A 72 -9.96 -4.93 -3.08
N GLU A 73 -11.13 -5.48 -3.41
CA GLU A 73 -12.31 -5.40 -2.56
C GLU A 73 -12.06 -6.01 -1.18
N LYS A 74 -11.47 -7.21 -1.14
CA LYS A 74 -11.15 -7.87 0.13
C LYS A 74 -10.18 -7.06 0.97
N THR A 75 -9.16 -6.50 0.34
CA THR A 75 -8.17 -5.69 1.04
C THR A 75 -8.81 -4.43 1.63
N LEU A 76 -9.68 -3.78 0.87
CA LEU A 76 -10.40 -2.60 1.34
C LEU A 76 -11.37 -2.93 2.47
N GLU A 77 -12.06 -4.06 2.40
CA GLU A 77 -12.93 -4.50 3.48
C GLU A 77 -12.13 -4.75 4.76
N LYS A 78 -10.97 -5.38 4.64
CA LYS A 78 -10.09 -5.61 5.78
C LYS A 78 -9.63 -4.27 6.39
N LEU A 79 -9.23 -3.33 5.54
CA LEU A 79 -8.81 -2.01 6.00
C LEU A 79 -9.92 -1.34 6.81
N LEU A 80 -11.15 -1.38 6.30
CA LEU A 80 -12.29 -0.74 6.96
C LEU A 80 -12.69 -1.40 8.26
N LEU A 81 -12.32 -2.67 8.49
CA LEU A 81 -12.51 -3.29 9.79
C LEU A 81 -11.64 -2.64 10.86
N TYR A 82 -10.43 -2.23 10.50
CA TYR A 82 -9.49 -1.63 11.44
C TYR A 82 -9.55 -0.10 11.45
N THR A 83 -9.96 0.50 10.34
CA THR A 83 -10.06 1.95 10.21
C THR A 83 -11.39 2.31 9.55
N PRO A 84 -12.51 2.21 10.29
CA PRO A 84 -13.86 2.36 9.70
C PRO A 84 -14.12 3.72 9.06
N ASN A 85 -13.42 4.76 9.51
CA ASN A 85 -13.61 6.12 9.00
C ASN A 85 -12.61 6.51 7.92
N HIS A 86 -11.94 5.54 7.31
CA HIS A 86 -11.01 5.82 6.22
C HIS A 86 -11.80 6.14 4.94
N LEU A 87 -11.99 7.42 4.69
CA LEU A 87 -12.87 7.88 3.61
C LEU A 87 -12.40 7.40 2.23
N ALA A 88 -11.09 7.50 1.95
CA ALA A 88 -10.57 7.08 0.65
C ALA A 88 -10.84 5.59 0.39
N ALA A 89 -10.69 4.75 1.41
CA ALA A 89 -10.95 3.31 1.28
C ALA A 89 -12.45 3.06 1.05
N ALA A 90 -13.32 3.77 1.76
CA ALA A 90 -14.75 3.61 1.59
C ALA A 90 -15.19 4.01 0.16
N LEU A 91 -14.65 5.10 -0.36
CA LEU A 91 -14.94 5.54 -1.71
C LEU A 91 -14.41 4.55 -2.75
N ALA A 92 -13.19 4.05 -2.54
CA ALA A 92 -12.60 3.07 -3.45
C ALA A 92 -13.42 1.79 -3.49
N LEU A 93 -13.91 1.33 -2.33
CA LEU A 93 -14.74 0.14 -2.25
C LEU A 93 -16.06 0.34 -2.99
N CYS A 94 -16.69 1.51 -2.83
CA CYS A 94 -17.91 1.84 -3.55
C CYS A 94 -17.71 1.84 -5.07
N GLU A 95 -16.56 2.28 -5.55
CA GLU A 95 -16.26 2.29 -6.98
C GLU A 95 -16.13 0.88 -7.56
N ILE A 96 -15.69 -0.08 -6.75
CA ILE A 96 -15.52 -1.47 -7.18
C ILE A 96 -16.83 -2.23 -7.15
N GLN A 97 -17.68 -1.95 -6.19
CA GLN A 97 -18.99 -2.60 -6.05
C GLN A 97 -20.02 -2.06 -7.10
#